data_8ec71b6283535ce228edce761cc1db88
#
_entry.id   8ec71b6283535ce228edce761cc1db88
#
_cell.length_a   1.000
_cell.length_b   1.000
_cell.length_c   1.000
_cell.angle_alpha   90.00
_cell.angle_beta   90.00
_cell.angle_gamma   90.00
#
_symmetry.space_group_name_H-M   'P 1'
#
loop_
_entity.id
_entity.type
_entity.pdbx_description
1 polymer ?
#
loop_
_entity_poly.entity_id
_entity_poly.type
_entity_poly.pdbx_seq_one_letter_code
_entity_poly.pdbx_strand_id
1 'polypeptide(L)'
;MRRLLAAAASAALILGGPAVPAGGAPIPGFPYQPLWPFADQAAAETWLRDRRPVGDSLWHADPAATALKFAREFLGFTDLDRTTTANVQPREAWIGVGQADPRGESLTVATVHLARLGPAADAPWEVVGTEDTELTLDTPAYGSPVQPLLTVGGTISGVDESLHVQARQLSGLIGEFCCLPAGGQSSPWSATVPISPAQPGAVTVVVSTGGHYANIERFAITGLQSH
;
A
#
# COMPACT_ATOMS: atom_id res chain seq x y z
N MET A 1 27.70 25.07 70.72
CA MET A 1 27.99 25.30 69.27
C MET A 1 27.28 24.22 68.49
N ARG A 2 26.08 24.55 67.90
CA ARG A 2 25.30 23.63 67.04
C ARG A 2 25.49 24.07 65.61
N ARG A 3 26.04 23.20 64.79
CA ARG A 3 26.17 23.41 63.33
C ARG A 3 24.93 22.88 62.65
N LEU A 4 24.21 23.74 61.97
CA LEU A 4 23.09 23.43 61.06
C LEU A 4 23.69 23.02 59.72
N LEU A 5 23.36 21.82 59.25
CA LEU A 5 23.61 21.36 57.90
C LEU A 5 22.37 21.71 57.04
N ALA A 6 22.57 22.52 56.05
CA ALA A 6 21.55 22.82 55.03
C ALA A 6 21.65 21.76 53.92
N ALA A 7 20.56 21.03 53.71
CA ALA A 7 20.43 20.10 52.60
C ALA A 7 19.85 20.86 51.41
N ALA A 8 20.60 20.94 50.32
CA ALA A 8 20.13 21.48 49.03
C ALA A 8 19.42 20.35 48.27
N ALA A 9 18.13 20.52 48.03
CA ALA A 9 17.35 19.66 47.18
C ALA A 9 17.47 20.16 45.73
N SER A 10 18.15 19.38 44.88
CA SER A 10 18.19 19.63 43.42
C SER A 10 16.93 19.05 42.78
N ALA A 11 16.03 19.91 42.29
CA ALA A 11 14.91 19.51 41.48
C ALA A 11 15.38 19.31 40.03
N ALA A 12 15.36 18.08 39.55
CA ALA A 12 15.57 17.76 38.13
C ALA A 12 14.28 18.04 37.33
N LEU A 13 14.33 19.07 36.49
CA LEU A 13 13.29 19.31 35.48
C LEU A 13 13.44 18.24 34.40
N ILE A 14 12.50 17.32 34.35
CA ILE A 14 12.33 16.41 33.20
C ILE A 14 11.57 17.20 32.14
N LEU A 15 12.27 17.70 31.14
CA LEU A 15 11.67 18.23 29.91
C LEU A 15 11.10 17.04 29.13
N GLY A 16 9.80 16.82 29.26
CA GLY A 16 9.06 15.92 28.41
C GLY A 16 9.06 16.47 26.98
N GLY A 17 9.92 15.92 26.12
CA GLY A 17 9.81 16.14 24.66
C GLY A 17 8.50 15.57 24.13
N PRO A 18 7.97 16.08 23.03
CA PRO A 18 6.79 15.50 22.40
C PRO A 18 7.05 14.04 22.08
N ALA A 19 6.19 13.16 22.56
CA ALA A 19 6.24 11.74 22.22
C ALA A 19 6.06 11.60 20.71
N VAL A 20 7.10 11.15 20.02
CA VAL A 20 7.02 10.71 18.63
C VAL A 20 6.05 9.53 18.62
N PRO A 21 4.96 9.54 17.83
CA PRO A 21 4.09 8.38 17.74
C PRO A 21 4.91 7.19 17.27
N ALA A 22 4.96 6.15 18.08
CA ALA A 22 5.60 4.88 17.74
C ALA A 22 4.92 4.33 16.47
N GLY A 23 5.72 3.97 15.47
CA GLY A 23 5.29 3.38 14.21
C GLY A 23 4.25 2.28 14.44
N GLY A 24 3.23 2.27 13.61
CA GLY A 24 1.95 1.62 13.77
C GLY A 24 1.96 0.24 14.40
N ALA A 25 1.48 0.17 15.63
CA ALA A 25 1.08 -1.11 16.22
C ALA A 25 -0.05 -1.72 15.36
N PRO A 26 -0.13 -3.07 15.28
CA PRO A 26 -1.21 -3.73 14.57
C PRO A 26 -2.57 -3.16 15.01
N ILE A 27 -3.40 -2.75 14.05
CA ILE A 27 -4.72 -2.17 14.33
C ILE A 27 -5.60 -3.27 14.89
N PRO A 28 -6.11 -3.20 16.13
CA PRO A 28 -6.96 -4.23 16.70
C PRO A 28 -8.18 -4.51 15.81
N GLY A 29 -8.30 -5.77 15.33
CA GLY A 29 -9.41 -6.18 14.47
C GLY A 29 -9.24 -5.83 12.98
N PHE A 30 -8.08 -5.29 12.57
CA PHE A 30 -7.71 -5.09 11.18
C PHE A 30 -6.42 -5.87 10.89
N PRO A 31 -6.50 -7.03 10.22
CA PRO A 31 -5.37 -7.95 10.09
C PRO A 31 -4.39 -7.55 8.98
N TYR A 32 -4.58 -6.42 8.33
CA TYR A 32 -3.84 -5.97 7.17
C TYR A 32 -2.96 -4.75 7.46
N GLN A 33 -2.01 -4.47 6.56
CA GLN A 33 -1.34 -3.17 6.48
C GLN A 33 -2.23 -2.19 5.73
N PRO A 34 -2.53 -0.99 6.27
CA PRO A 34 -3.24 0.05 5.53
C PRO A 34 -2.29 0.65 4.49
N LEU A 35 -2.49 0.34 3.22
CA LEU A 35 -1.58 0.74 2.16
C LEU A 35 -1.97 2.09 1.53
N TRP A 36 -3.28 2.32 1.37
CA TRP A 36 -3.84 3.53 0.77
C TRP A 36 -5.38 3.53 0.89
N PRO A 37 -6.06 4.66 1.13
CA PRO A 37 -5.54 6.04 1.17
C PRO A 37 -5.22 6.56 2.57
N PHE A 38 -5.46 5.80 3.64
CA PHE A 38 -5.28 6.29 5.01
C PHE A 38 -3.95 5.81 5.61
N ALA A 39 -3.30 6.68 6.39
CA ALA A 39 -2.08 6.30 7.09
C ALA A 39 -2.34 5.30 8.22
N ASP A 40 -3.53 5.38 8.84
CA ASP A 40 -3.92 4.60 10.00
C ASP A 40 -5.44 4.65 10.23
N GLN A 41 -5.92 3.91 11.23
CA GLN A 41 -7.32 3.90 11.63
C GLN A 41 -7.82 5.27 12.12
N ALA A 42 -6.98 6.07 12.78
CA ALA A 42 -7.40 7.38 13.30
C ALA A 42 -7.72 8.36 12.16
N ALA A 43 -6.96 8.30 11.07
CA ALA A 43 -7.23 9.07 9.85
C ALA A 43 -8.56 8.63 9.22
N ALA A 44 -8.82 7.32 9.14
CA ALA A 44 -10.09 6.78 8.63
C ALA A 44 -11.29 7.16 9.50
N GLU A 45 -11.15 7.10 10.83
CA GLU A 45 -12.18 7.53 11.79
C GLU A 45 -12.44 9.04 11.72
N THR A 46 -11.40 9.82 11.51
CA THR A 46 -11.53 11.27 11.30
C THR A 46 -12.32 11.56 10.03
N TRP A 47 -11.96 10.91 8.93
CA TRP A 47 -12.73 11.00 7.69
C TRP A 47 -14.20 10.59 7.91
N LEU A 48 -14.46 9.47 8.59
CA LEU A 48 -15.81 8.99 8.87
C LEU A 48 -16.65 9.97 9.70
N ARG A 49 -16.03 10.64 10.68
CA ARG A 49 -16.67 11.64 11.54
C ARG A 49 -16.96 12.93 10.79
N ASP A 50 -15.99 13.38 10.00
CA ASP A 50 -16.03 14.68 9.34
C ASP A 50 -16.67 14.61 7.96
N ARG A 51 -16.97 13.37 7.47
CA ARG A 51 -17.64 13.20 6.20
C ARG A 51 -19.00 13.89 6.24
N ARG A 52 -19.00 15.09 5.75
CA ARG A 52 -20.22 15.70 5.23
C ARG A 52 -20.36 15.18 3.81
N PRO A 53 -21.57 14.87 3.32
CA PRO A 53 -21.78 14.44 1.92
C PRO A 53 -21.53 15.63 0.99
N VAL A 54 -20.29 16.07 0.87
CA VAL A 54 -19.89 17.22 0.06
C VAL A 54 -18.70 16.81 -0.80
N GLY A 55 -18.96 16.56 -2.09
CA GLY A 55 -17.92 16.56 -3.10
C GLY A 55 -17.07 15.28 -3.20
N ASP A 56 -15.83 15.46 -3.62
CA ASP A 56 -14.90 14.42 -4.11
C ASP A 56 -14.45 13.36 -3.10
N SER A 57 -14.81 13.45 -1.82
CA SER A 57 -14.37 12.49 -0.80
C SER A 57 -15.26 11.25 -0.66
N LEU A 58 -16.39 11.19 -1.35
CA LEU A 58 -17.33 10.05 -1.26
C LEU A 58 -16.77 8.74 -1.83
N TRP A 59 -15.74 8.82 -2.67
CA TRP A 59 -15.10 7.65 -3.26
C TRP A 59 -14.50 6.69 -2.23
N HIS A 60 -14.14 7.16 -1.03
CA HIS A 60 -13.66 6.28 0.06
C HIS A 60 -14.74 5.29 0.56
N ALA A 61 -16.01 5.58 0.31
CA ALA A 61 -17.13 4.70 0.65
C ALA A 61 -17.44 3.67 -0.46
N ASP A 62 -16.87 3.87 -1.67
CA ASP A 62 -17.06 3.02 -2.84
C ASP A 62 -15.77 2.24 -3.14
N PRO A 63 -15.78 0.89 -3.01
CA PRO A 63 -14.57 0.10 -3.24
C PRO A 63 -14.09 0.14 -4.70
N ALA A 64 -15.01 0.26 -5.67
CA ALA A 64 -14.65 0.34 -7.08
C ALA A 64 -13.92 1.65 -7.40
N ALA A 65 -14.44 2.77 -6.91
CA ALA A 65 -13.80 4.07 -7.05
C ALA A 65 -12.45 4.11 -6.30
N THR A 66 -12.36 3.53 -5.09
CA THR A 66 -11.11 3.44 -4.32
C THR A 66 -10.06 2.64 -5.08
N ALA A 67 -10.37 1.46 -5.58
CA ALA A 67 -9.44 0.63 -6.34
C ALA A 67 -8.92 1.32 -7.61
N LEU A 68 -9.80 1.96 -8.36
CA LEU A 68 -9.41 2.65 -9.59
C LEU A 68 -8.53 3.88 -9.30
N LYS A 69 -8.87 4.67 -8.28
CA LYS A 69 -8.06 5.80 -7.86
C LYS A 69 -6.69 5.36 -7.32
N PHE A 70 -6.63 4.28 -6.57
CA PHE A 70 -5.37 3.69 -6.14
C PHE A 70 -4.43 3.41 -7.33
N ALA A 71 -4.93 2.70 -8.34
CA ALA A 71 -4.14 2.37 -9.51
C ALA A 71 -3.69 3.63 -10.29
N ARG A 72 -4.59 4.59 -10.49
CA ARG A 72 -4.33 5.77 -11.31
C ARG A 72 -3.54 6.85 -10.60
N GLU A 73 -3.92 7.19 -9.36
CA GLU A 73 -3.41 8.37 -8.66
C GLU A 73 -2.22 8.01 -7.75
N PHE A 74 -2.29 6.85 -7.06
CA PHE A 74 -1.21 6.44 -6.16
C PHE A 74 -0.12 5.66 -6.89
N LEU A 75 -0.45 4.67 -7.73
CA LEU A 75 0.55 3.93 -8.50
C LEU A 75 1.01 4.68 -9.76
N GLY A 76 0.21 5.61 -10.28
CA GLY A 76 0.50 6.36 -11.50
C GLY A 76 0.13 5.63 -12.80
N PHE A 77 -0.67 4.56 -12.73
CA PHE A 77 -1.09 3.76 -13.89
C PHE A 77 -2.29 4.42 -14.60
N THR A 78 -2.05 5.56 -15.22
CA THR A 78 -3.10 6.45 -15.74
C THR A 78 -3.92 5.84 -16.89
N ASP A 79 -3.40 4.83 -17.57
CA ASP A 79 -4.08 4.13 -18.67
C ASP A 79 -5.19 3.20 -18.18
N LEU A 80 -5.15 2.79 -16.90
CA LEU A 80 -6.22 2.01 -16.30
C LEU A 80 -7.44 2.92 -16.08
N ASP A 81 -8.47 2.74 -16.87
CA ASP A 81 -9.59 3.69 -16.97
C ASP A 81 -10.93 3.13 -16.44
N ARG A 82 -10.97 1.85 -16.07
CA ARG A 82 -12.20 1.18 -15.66
C ARG A 82 -12.02 0.11 -14.61
N THR A 83 -13.11 -0.22 -13.93
CA THR A 83 -13.22 -1.46 -13.16
C THR A 83 -13.84 -2.53 -14.07
N THR A 84 -13.36 -3.75 -13.95
CA THR A 84 -13.73 -4.87 -14.83
C THR A 84 -14.56 -5.93 -14.13
N THR A 85 -14.26 -6.20 -12.86
CA THR A 85 -14.95 -7.15 -12.00
C THR A 85 -15.14 -6.56 -10.61
N ALA A 86 -16.16 -7.04 -9.88
CA ALA A 86 -16.38 -6.64 -8.50
C ALA A 86 -16.98 -7.81 -7.69
N ASN A 87 -16.31 -8.18 -6.60
CA ASN A 87 -16.83 -9.04 -5.55
C ASN A 87 -16.79 -8.24 -4.24
N VAL A 88 -17.94 -7.78 -3.77
CA VAL A 88 -18.06 -6.91 -2.60
C VAL A 88 -18.78 -7.63 -1.48
N GLN A 89 -18.11 -7.77 -0.37
CA GLN A 89 -18.61 -8.33 0.88
C GLN A 89 -18.76 -7.23 1.95
N PRO A 90 -19.38 -7.47 3.08
CA PRO A 90 -19.62 -6.40 4.08
C PRO A 90 -18.35 -5.69 4.55
N ARG A 91 -17.21 -6.40 4.61
CA ARG A 91 -15.95 -5.86 5.13
C ARG A 91 -14.75 -5.99 4.19
N GLU A 92 -14.87 -6.71 3.12
CA GLU A 92 -13.82 -6.93 2.14
C GLU A 92 -14.36 -6.79 0.72
N ALA A 93 -13.51 -6.41 -0.22
CA ALA A 93 -13.87 -6.30 -1.62
C ALA A 93 -12.67 -6.65 -2.51
N TRP A 94 -12.96 -7.29 -3.63
CA TRP A 94 -12.00 -7.61 -4.69
C TRP A 94 -12.48 -6.96 -5.97
N ILE A 95 -11.73 -5.99 -6.44
CA ILE A 95 -12.11 -5.14 -7.57
C ILE A 95 -11.08 -5.29 -8.68
N GLY A 96 -11.51 -5.83 -9.80
CA GLY A 96 -10.70 -5.84 -11.02
C GLY A 96 -10.53 -4.42 -11.55
N VAL A 97 -9.29 -4.00 -11.76
CA VAL A 97 -8.95 -2.74 -12.44
C VAL A 97 -8.30 -3.05 -13.77
N GLY A 98 -8.59 -2.23 -14.78
CA GLY A 98 -8.13 -2.52 -16.13
C GLY A 98 -8.38 -1.43 -17.13
N GLN A 99 -8.28 -1.82 -18.39
CA GLN A 99 -8.39 -0.96 -19.57
C GLN A 99 -9.07 -1.71 -20.72
N ALA A 100 -9.33 -1.05 -21.82
CA ALA A 100 -9.74 -1.72 -23.05
C ALA A 100 -8.53 -2.42 -23.69
N ASP A 101 -8.74 -3.64 -24.19
CA ASP A 101 -7.79 -4.27 -25.10
C ASP A 101 -7.84 -3.61 -26.49
N PRO A 102 -6.96 -3.97 -27.44
CA PRO A 102 -6.98 -3.43 -28.80
C PRO A 102 -8.27 -3.70 -29.58
N ARG A 103 -9.13 -4.62 -29.13
CA ARG A 103 -10.45 -4.93 -29.73
C ARG A 103 -11.57 -4.16 -29.05
N GLY A 104 -11.27 -3.41 -27.97
CA GLY A 104 -12.24 -2.66 -27.18
C GLY A 104 -12.90 -3.48 -26.06
N GLU A 105 -12.48 -4.73 -25.84
CA GLU A 105 -12.96 -5.54 -24.73
C GLU A 105 -12.30 -5.11 -23.42
N SER A 106 -12.97 -5.33 -22.29
CA SER A 106 -12.42 -4.99 -20.98
C SER A 106 -11.40 -6.05 -20.54
N LEU A 107 -10.16 -5.62 -20.33
CA LEU A 107 -9.07 -6.45 -19.81
C LEU A 107 -8.81 -6.12 -18.36
N THR A 108 -8.84 -7.13 -17.48
CA THR A 108 -8.42 -6.99 -16.08
C THR A 108 -6.89 -7.06 -16.01
N VAL A 109 -6.28 -6.00 -15.46
CA VAL A 109 -4.82 -5.89 -15.27
C VAL A 109 -4.41 -6.40 -13.88
N ALA A 110 -5.23 -6.13 -12.87
CA ALA A 110 -5.07 -6.68 -11.52
C ALA A 110 -6.41 -6.70 -10.77
N THR A 111 -6.52 -7.57 -9.77
CA THR A 111 -7.63 -7.57 -8.81
C THR A 111 -7.14 -7.00 -7.50
N VAL A 112 -7.57 -5.78 -7.17
CA VAL A 112 -7.22 -5.07 -5.95
C VAL A 112 -8.06 -5.60 -4.80
N HIS A 113 -7.41 -5.98 -3.70
CA HIS A 113 -8.06 -6.37 -2.45
C HIS A 113 -8.19 -5.15 -1.53
N LEU A 114 -9.41 -4.92 -1.06
CA LEU A 114 -9.73 -3.83 -0.14
C LEU A 114 -10.41 -4.38 1.12
N ALA A 115 -10.17 -3.71 2.23
CA ALA A 115 -10.83 -3.99 3.50
C ALA A 115 -11.35 -2.70 4.14
N ARG A 116 -12.43 -2.79 4.95
CA ARG A 116 -12.93 -1.62 5.68
C ARG A 116 -12.04 -1.31 6.87
N LEU A 117 -11.45 -0.13 6.87
CA LEU A 117 -10.53 0.34 7.92
C LEU A 117 -11.30 0.95 9.08
N GLY A 118 -11.54 0.15 10.11
CA GLY A 118 -12.25 0.51 11.34
C GLY A 118 -13.44 -0.41 11.63
N PRO A 119 -14.01 -0.34 12.84
CA PRO A 119 -15.05 -1.25 13.29
C PRO A 119 -16.44 -0.94 12.72
N ALA A 120 -16.70 0.29 12.28
CA ALA A 120 -17.99 0.72 11.76
C ALA A 120 -18.38 -0.02 10.48
N ALA A 121 -19.65 -0.34 10.29
CA ALA A 121 -20.14 -1.02 9.09
C ALA A 121 -19.95 -0.16 7.82
N ASP A 122 -19.90 1.15 7.97
CA ASP A 122 -19.69 2.16 6.93
C ASP A 122 -18.29 2.77 6.98
N ALA A 123 -17.32 2.12 7.67
CA ALA A 123 -15.92 2.52 7.63
C ALA A 123 -15.43 2.61 6.17
N PRO A 124 -14.48 3.52 5.87
CA PRO A 124 -13.98 3.68 4.51
C PRO A 124 -13.22 2.44 4.03
N TRP A 125 -13.11 2.31 2.71
CA TRP A 125 -12.32 1.26 2.08
C TRP A 125 -10.84 1.64 2.05
N GLU A 126 -10.02 0.65 2.34
CA GLU A 126 -8.57 0.71 2.35
C GLU A 126 -8.00 -0.38 1.45
N VAL A 127 -7.05 -0.05 0.59
CA VAL A 127 -6.31 -1.03 -0.19
C VAL A 127 -5.35 -1.77 0.73
N VAL A 128 -5.36 -3.08 0.65
CA VAL A 128 -4.54 -3.96 1.51
C VAL A 128 -3.69 -4.95 0.71
N GLY A 129 -3.92 -5.12 -0.59
CA GLY A 129 -3.17 -6.05 -1.42
C GLY A 129 -3.75 -6.20 -2.81
N THR A 130 -3.27 -7.20 -3.53
CA THR A 130 -3.87 -7.73 -4.77
C THR A 130 -4.03 -9.24 -4.65
N GLU A 131 -4.91 -9.82 -5.47
CA GLU A 131 -4.91 -11.27 -5.67
C GLU A 131 -3.75 -11.69 -6.59
N ASP A 132 -3.25 -12.89 -6.34
CA ASP A 132 -2.27 -13.52 -7.23
C ASP A 132 -2.88 -13.76 -8.60
N THR A 133 -2.07 -13.50 -9.60
CA THR A 133 -2.39 -13.71 -11.01
C THR A 133 -1.23 -14.46 -11.69
N GLU A 134 -1.05 -14.24 -12.98
CA GLU A 134 0.14 -14.71 -13.72
C GLU A 134 1.44 -13.98 -13.30
N LEU A 135 1.33 -12.90 -12.52
CA LEU A 135 2.43 -12.20 -11.86
C LEU A 135 2.19 -12.21 -10.36
N THR A 136 3.15 -12.74 -9.58
CA THR A 136 3.11 -12.74 -8.11
C THR A 136 4.22 -11.89 -7.52
N LEU A 137 4.04 -11.46 -6.28
CA LEU A 137 5.03 -10.76 -5.45
C LEU A 137 5.05 -11.41 -4.07
N ASP A 138 5.84 -12.50 -3.95
CA ASP A 138 5.86 -13.38 -2.77
C ASP A 138 6.93 -12.98 -1.75
N THR A 139 7.95 -12.26 -2.20
CA THR A 139 9.07 -11.78 -1.40
C THR A 139 9.18 -10.27 -1.51
N PRO A 140 9.30 -9.56 -0.38
CA PRO A 140 9.26 -10.05 1.00
C PRO A 140 7.84 -10.45 1.42
N ALA A 141 7.75 -11.26 2.49
CA ALA A 141 6.45 -11.64 3.02
C ALA A 141 5.67 -10.40 3.50
N TYR A 142 4.37 -10.43 3.33
CA TYR A 142 3.46 -9.35 3.75
C TYR A 142 3.66 -8.99 5.23
N GLY A 143 3.73 -7.70 5.54
CA GLY A 143 3.98 -7.19 6.90
C GLY A 143 5.45 -7.22 7.35
N SER A 144 6.37 -7.69 6.50
CA SER A 144 7.81 -7.70 6.83
C SER A 144 8.35 -6.28 7.02
N PRO A 145 9.41 -6.09 7.84
CA PRO A 145 10.08 -4.81 7.99
C PRO A 145 10.80 -4.40 6.71
N VAL A 146 10.75 -3.11 6.38
CA VAL A 146 11.50 -2.52 5.26
C VAL A 146 13.01 -2.58 5.54
N GLN A 147 13.78 -2.93 4.51
CA GLN A 147 15.24 -2.93 4.53
C GLN A 147 15.78 -1.90 3.52
N PRO A 148 16.95 -1.26 3.77
CA PRO A 148 17.54 -0.28 2.85
C PRO A 148 17.86 -0.86 1.46
N LEU A 149 18.16 -2.16 1.38
CA LEU A 149 18.27 -2.94 0.15
C LEU A 149 17.20 -4.03 0.19
N LEU A 150 16.10 -3.77 -0.48
CA LEU A 150 14.94 -4.65 -0.45
C LEU A 150 15.05 -5.70 -1.53
N THR A 151 15.18 -6.97 -1.15
CA THR A 151 15.04 -8.08 -2.10
C THR A 151 13.56 -8.35 -2.33
N VAL A 152 13.16 -8.32 -3.59
CA VAL A 152 11.80 -8.60 -4.06
C VAL A 152 11.81 -9.78 -5.02
N GLY A 153 10.71 -10.52 -5.08
CA GLY A 153 10.62 -11.68 -5.97
C GLY A 153 9.28 -12.38 -5.93
N GLY A 154 9.06 -13.21 -6.93
CA GLY A 154 7.84 -13.98 -7.11
C GLY A 154 7.94 -14.86 -8.35
N THR A 155 6.82 -15.09 -9.01
CA THR A 155 6.74 -15.83 -10.27
C THR A 155 6.06 -15.00 -11.35
N ILE A 156 6.33 -15.31 -12.61
CA ILE A 156 5.67 -14.74 -13.77
C ILE A 156 5.35 -15.79 -14.81
N SER A 157 4.18 -15.68 -15.41
CA SER A 157 3.78 -16.38 -16.64
C SER A 157 3.56 -15.35 -17.73
N GLY A 158 4.43 -15.34 -18.74
CA GLY A 158 4.37 -14.37 -19.85
C GLY A 158 5.53 -14.59 -20.82
N VAL A 159 5.55 -13.84 -21.89
CA VAL A 159 6.58 -13.91 -22.94
C VAL A 159 7.23 -12.55 -23.10
N ASP A 160 8.56 -12.49 -22.97
CA ASP A 160 9.37 -11.29 -23.16
C ASP A 160 8.93 -10.11 -22.29
N GLU A 161 8.57 -10.37 -21.03
CA GLU A 161 8.13 -9.35 -20.06
C GLU A 161 9.30 -8.51 -19.58
N SER A 162 9.00 -7.28 -19.19
CA SER A 162 9.92 -6.36 -18.52
C SER A 162 9.32 -5.93 -17.19
N LEU A 163 9.93 -6.41 -16.07
CA LEU A 163 9.42 -6.11 -14.74
C LEU A 163 9.95 -4.77 -14.24
N HIS A 164 9.03 -3.96 -13.77
CA HIS A 164 9.30 -2.71 -13.08
C HIS A 164 8.82 -2.81 -11.63
N VAL A 165 9.68 -2.48 -10.67
CA VAL A 165 9.37 -2.54 -9.25
C VAL A 165 9.45 -1.16 -8.64
N GLN A 166 8.45 -0.79 -7.84
CA GLN A 166 8.42 0.46 -7.07
C GLN A 166 8.13 0.16 -5.60
N ALA A 167 8.74 0.94 -4.71
CA ALA A 167 8.35 1.03 -3.31
C ALA A 167 7.81 2.43 -3.04
N ARG A 168 6.63 2.52 -2.45
CA ARG A 168 5.89 3.77 -2.25
C ARG A 168 5.37 3.88 -0.83
N GLN A 169 5.32 5.11 -0.33
CA GLN A 169 4.53 5.50 0.85
C GLN A 169 3.48 6.51 0.42
N LEU A 170 2.56 6.87 1.31
CA LEU A 170 1.57 7.93 1.02
C LEU A 170 2.23 9.25 0.60
N SER A 171 3.46 9.50 1.06
CA SER A 171 4.28 10.66 0.69
C SER A 171 4.89 10.58 -0.72
N GLY A 172 4.86 9.41 -1.38
CA GLY A 172 5.38 9.22 -2.73
C GLY A 172 6.33 8.02 -2.90
N LEU A 173 7.08 8.05 -4.00
CA LEU A 173 8.06 7.02 -4.36
C LEU A 173 9.28 7.09 -3.44
N ILE A 174 9.71 5.96 -2.89
CA ILE A 174 10.88 5.84 -2.00
C ILE A 174 11.92 4.85 -2.52
N GLY A 175 11.61 4.08 -3.56
CA GLY A 175 12.53 3.16 -4.21
C GLY A 175 11.98 2.70 -5.55
N GLU A 176 12.88 2.40 -6.47
CA GLU A 176 12.52 1.98 -7.83
C GLU A 176 13.62 1.10 -8.44
N PHE A 177 13.21 0.13 -9.21
CA PHE A 177 14.08 -0.69 -10.03
C PHE A 177 13.36 -1.01 -11.35
N CYS A 178 14.02 -0.71 -12.44
CA CYS A 178 13.59 -1.08 -13.79
C CYS A 178 14.77 -1.80 -14.46
N CYS A 179 14.59 -2.56 -15.27
CA CYS A 179 13.73 -3.23 -16.17
C CYS A 179 14.26 -4.66 -16.22
N LEU A 180 13.80 -5.53 -15.35
CA LEU A 180 14.22 -6.93 -15.27
C LEU A 180 13.57 -7.70 -16.40
N PRO A 181 14.31 -8.22 -17.38
CA PRO A 181 13.76 -9.17 -18.35
C PRO A 181 13.28 -10.43 -17.64
N ALA A 182 12.04 -10.82 -17.91
CA ALA A 182 11.42 -11.98 -17.31
C ALA A 182 10.45 -12.64 -18.29
N GLY A 183 10.08 -13.89 -18.05
CA GLY A 183 9.13 -14.60 -18.88
C GLY A 183 9.26 -16.11 -18.70
N GLY A 184 8.33 -16.84 -19.28
CA GLY A 184 8.20 -18.28 -19.19
C GLY A 184 6.88 -18.67 -18.58
N GLN A 185 6.78 -19.91 -18.09
CA GLN A 185 5.59 -20.41 -17.41
C GLN A 185 5.91 -20.58 -15.93
N SER A 186 5.27 -19.78 -15.07
CA SER A 186 5.52 -19.73 -13.62
C SER A 186 7.02 -19.62 -13.29
N SER A 187 7.74 -18.83 -14.08
CA SER A 187 9.19 -18.65 -13.93
C SER A 187 9.49 -17.74 -12.74
N PRO A 188 10.45 -18.11 -11.87
CA PRO A 188 10.84 -17.27 -10.75
C PRO A 188 11.57 -16.02 -11.25
N TRP A 189 11.32 -14.90 -10.58
CA TRP A 189 12.04 -13.64 -10.77
C TRP A 189 12.49 -13.07 -9.42
N SER A 190 13.57 -12.29 -9.42
CA SER A 190 14.04 -11.58 -8.23
C SER A 190 14.81 -10.33 -8.63
N ALA A 191 14.67 -9.28 -7.83
CA ALA A 191 15.41 -8.03 -7.96
C ALA A 191 15.77 -7.48 -6.59
N THR A 192 16.74 -6.54 -6.55
CA THR A 192 17.07 -5.77 -5.34
C THR A 192 16.79 -4.31 -5.61
N VAL A 193 15.97 -3.70 -4.77
CA VAL A 193 15.53 -2.31 -4.87
C VAL A 193 16.18 -1.50 -3.76
N PRO A 194 16.98 -0.46 -4.06
CA PRO A 194 17.45 0.48 -3.05
C PRO A 194 16.29 1.34 -2.56
N ILE A 195 16.13 1.39 -1.23
CA ILE A 195 15.05 2.14 -0.58
C ILE A 195 15.63 3.37 0.09
N SER A 196 15.09 4.55 -0.22
CA SER A 196 15.35 5.78 0.52
C SER A 196 14.79 5.68 1.94
N PRO A 197 15.29 6.46 2.91
CA PRO A 197 14.76 6.43 4.27
C PRO A 197 13.23 6.59 4.28
N ALA A 198 12.55 5.57 4.78
CA ALA A 198 11.11 5.53 4.90
C ALA A 198 10.66 6.19 6.20
N GLN A 199 9.51 6.85 6.18
CA GLN A 199 8.84 7.29 7.40
C GLN A 199 8.17 6.09 8.10
N PRO A 200 7.95 6.13 9.42
CA PRO A 200 7.15 5.09 10.09
C PRO A 200 5.78 4.92 9.44
N GLY A 201 5.37 3.67 9.23
CA GLY A 201 4.09 3.34 8.61
C GLY A 201 4.19 2.28 7.51
N ALA A 202 3.10 2.08 6.78
CA ALA A 202 3.06 1.12 5.69
C ALA A 202 3.88 1.57 4.47
N VAL A 203 4.48 0.59 3.80
CA VAL A 203 5.14 0.75 2.50
C VAL A 203 4.50 -0.22 1.52
N THR A 204 4.02 0.30 0.41
CA THR A 204 3.50 -0.49 -0.70
C THR A 204 4.64 -0.82 -1.65
N VAL A 205 4.91 -2.10 -1.85
CA VAL A 205 5.78 -2.55 -2.94
C VAL A 205 4.90 -3.02 -4.08
N VAL A 206 5.18 -2.57 -5.29
CA VAL A 206 4.45 -2.95 -6.49
C VAL A 206 5.42 -3.46 -7.55
N VAL A 207 5.08 -4.56 -8.20
CA VAL A 207 5.71 -5.02 -9.43
C VAL A 207 4.71 -4.93 -10.56
N SER A 208 5.15 -4.48 -11.72
CA SER A 208 4.32 -4.39 -12.92
C SER A 208 5.05 -4.89 -14.16
N THR A 209 4.28 -5.32 -15.15
CA THR A 209 4.73 -5.60 -16.53
C THR A 209 4.03 -4.67 -17.50
N GLY A 210 4.62 -4.49 -18.67
CA GLY A 210 4.03 -3.75 -19.77
C GLY A 210 4.98 -3.55 -20.93
N GLY A 211 4.47 -2.99 -22.01
CA GLY A 211 5.27 -2.64 -23.19
C GLY A 211 4.95 -3.44 -24.45
N HIS A 212 4.09 -4.46 -24.40
CA HIS A 212 3.66 -5.18 -25.60
C HIS A 212 2.50 -4.48 -26.31
N TYR A 213 1.39 -4.29 -25.59
CA TYR A 213 0.20 -3.63 -26.13
C TYR A 213 -0.31 -2.48 -25.23
N ALA A 214 0.22 -2.37 -24.00
CA ALA A 214 -0.10 -1.31 -23.06
C ALA A 214 1.10 -0.99 -22.15
N ASN A 215 1.11 0.20 -21.55
CA ASN A 215 2.17 0.58 -20.60
C ASN A 215 2.14 -0.27 -19.33
N ILE A 216 0.95 -0.68 -18.90
CA ILE A 216 0.74 -1.59 -17.77
C ILE A 216 -0.18 -2.73 -18.24
N GLU A 217 0.31 -3.94 -18.15
CA GLU A 217 -0.41 -5.14 -18.56
C GLU A 217 -0.79 -6.03 -17.39
N ARG A 218 0.03 -6.02 -16.32
CA ARG A 218 -0.24 -6.68 -15.03
C ARG A 218 0.44 -5.92 -13.93
N PHE A 219 -0.08 -6.00 -12.71
CA PHE A 219 0.65 -5.63 -11.51
C PHE A 219 0.21 -6.46 -10.29
N ALA A 220 1.13 -6.60 -9.34
CA ALA A 220 0.88 -7.18 -8.02
C ALA A 220 1.50 -6.29 -6.94
N ILE A 221 0.91 -6.28 -5.74
CA ILE A 221 1.42 -5.49 -4.62
C ILE A 221 1.57 -6.33 -3.35
N THR A 222 2.52 -5.94 -2.50
CA THR A 222 2.63 -6.39 -1.11
C THR A 222 2.81 -5.20 -0.18
N GLY A 223 2.40 -5.36 1.08
CA GLY A 223 2.54 -4.34 2.12
C GLY A 223 3.68 -4.68 3.09
N LEU A 224 4.54 -3.70 3.37
CA LEU A 224 5.62 -3.80 4.35
C LEU A 224 5.43 -2.77 5.46
N GLN A 225 6.22 -2.90 6.54
CA GLN A 225 6.20 -2.00 7.68
C GLN A 225 7.55 -1.29 7.85
N SER A 226 7.53 0.05 7.89
CA SER A 226 8.65 0.88 8.34
C SER A 226 8.45 1.33 9.78
N HIS A 227 9.54 1.29 10.58
CA HIS A 227 9.56 1.65 12.01
C HIS A 227 10.41 2.87 12.28
#